data_c7026f14dbe2996a245e782f4b2146bd
#
_entry.id   c7026f14dbe2996a245e782f4b2146bd
#
_cell.length_a   1.000
_cell.length_b   1.000
_cell.length_c   1.000
_cell.angle_alpha   90.00
_cell.angle_beta   90.00
_cell.angle_gamma   90.00
#
_symmetry.space_group_name_H-M   'P 1'
#
loop_
_entity.id
_entity.type
_entity.pdbx_description
1 polymer ?
#
loop_
_entity_poly.entity_id
_entity_poly.type
_entity_poly.pdbx_seq_one_letter_code
_entity_poly.pdbx_strand_id
1 'polypeptide(L)'
;MATQWFPEEQLALATTVGSLANPLGCILGMVLAPFFVNNTHHEKEDVNDLLVAHALIATIVSIPILIFYKERPEHFPSEAAKNTQNTKFNFMKDVRELVANPNYVWITMVFASLYGVYTSLGALINPLVQPYKFDTSDCSVIGATFITSGLVGSFFFGFLLDKYQKYLLVLRIVCFGTLFASLFVFLTLPSEQMIPFDINIAVMGFFILPIIPVGFSFSIELTFPVSEAMSNGVIMLFS
;
A
#
# COMPACT_ATOMS: atom_id res chain seq x y z
N MET A 1 0.28 -13.96 7.99
CA MET A 1 -1.08 -13.87 8.61
C MET A 1 -2.17 -14.37 7.69
N ALA A 2 -2.29 -13.83 6.46
CA ALA A 2 -3.36 -14.26 5.56
C ALA A 2 -3.35 -15.77 5.32
N THR A 3 -2.20 -16.35 5.02
CA THR A 3 -2.00 -17.80 4.82
C THR A 3 -2.36 -18.69 6.01
N GLN A 4 -2.39 -18.15 7.23
CA GLN A 4 -2.71 -18.90 8.44
C GLN A 4 -4.20 -18.87 8.79
N TRP A 5 -4.90 -17.80 8.41
CA TRP A 5 -6.28 -17.54 8.83
C TRP A 5 -7.32 -17.74 7.73
N PHE A 6 -6.89 -17.71 6.45
CA PHE A 6 -7.79 -17.79 5.31
C PHE A 6 -7.47 -18.98 4.41
N PRO A 7 -8.48 -19.61 3.77
CA PRO A 7 -8.26 -20.65 2.77
C PRO A 7 -7.61 -20.07 1.49
N GLU A 8 -7.01 -20.93 0.68
CA GLU A 8 -6.28 -20.55 -0.52
C GLU A 8 -7.11 -19.72 -1.50
N GLU A 9 -8.41 -20.01 -1.61
CA GLU A 9 -9.36 -19.31 -2.49
C GLU A 9 -9.60 -17.84 -2.10
N GLN A 10 -9.34 -17.47 -0.84
CA GLN A 10 -9.58 -16.13 -0.29
C GLN A 10 -8.29 -15.42 0.07
N LEU A 11 -7.14 -16.01 -0.22
CA LEU A 11 -5.85 -15.53 0.22
C LEU A 11 -5.50 -14.15 -0.37
N ALA A 12 -5.74 -13.94 -1.68
CA ALA A 12 -5.44 -12.69 -2.34
C ALA A 12 -6.38 -11.57 -1.86
N LEU A 13 -7.66 -11.86 -1.64
CA LEU A 13 -8.60 -10.90 -1.07
C LEU A 13 -8.21 -10.52 0.37
N ALA A 14 -7.88 -11.51 1.20
CA ALA A 14 -7.45 -11.27 2.59
C ALA A 14 -6.15 -10.42 2.64
N THR A 15 -5.19 -10.73 1.79
CA THR A 15 -3.96 -9.95 1.64
C THR A 15 -4.25 -8.53 1.16
N THR A 16 -5.18 -8.37 0.20
CA THR A 16 -5.62 -7.07 -0.29
C THR A 16 -6.22 -6.24 0.85
N VAL A 17 -7.21 -6.77 1.56
CA VAL A 17 -7.84 -6.06 2.69
C VAL A 17 -6.82 -5.68 3.76
N GLY A 18 -5.92 -6.59 4.14
CA GLY A 18 -4.88 -6.32 5.13
C GLY A 18 -3.88 -5.26 4.68
N SER A 19 -3.45 -5.28 3.43
CA SER A 19 -2.49 -4.33 2.88
C SER A 19 -3.08 -2.93 2.65
N LEU A 20 -4.40 -2.83 2.43
CA LEU A 20 -5.09 -1.56 2.25
C LEU A 20 -5.39 -0.81 3.55
N ALA A 21 -5.20 -1.43 4.70
CA ALA A 21 -5.38 -0.76 6.00
C ALA A 21 -4.43 0.45 6.16
N ASN A 22 -3.20 0.35 5.66
CA ASN A 22 -2.23 1.45 5.69
C ASN A 22 -2.67 2.64 4.81
N PRO A 23 -2.97 2.48 3.50
CA PRO A 23 -3.51 3.58 2.68
C PRO A 23 -4.80 4.20 3.23
N LEU A 24 -5.70 3.40 3.81
CA LEU A 24 -6.89 3.91 4.50
C LEU A 24 -6.52 4.83 5.67
N GLY A 25 -5.52 4.45 6.46
CA GLY A 25 -4.99 5.30 7.53
C GLY A 25 -4.43 6.61 7.00
N CYS A 26 -3.76 6.60 5.84
CA CYS A 26 -3.25 7.81 5.19
C CYS A 26 -4.40 8.76 4.77
N ILE A 27 -5.50 8.24 4.21
CA ILE A 27 -6.68 9.07 3.88
C ILE A 27 -7.24 9.71 5.14
N LEU A 28 -7.44 8.93 6.20
CA LEU A 28 -7.96 9.46 7.46
C LEU A 28 -7.05 10.55 8.02
N GLY A 29 -5.73 10.37 7.96
CA GLY A 29 -4.76 11.38 8.38
C GLY A 29 -4.84 12.66 7.54
N MET A 30 -4.94 12.55 6.21
CA MET A 30 -5.08 13.69 5.29
C MET A 30 -6.37 14.46 5.49
N VAL A 31 -7.47 13.75 5.75
CA VAL A 31 -8.79 14.38 5.99
C VAL A 31 -8.85 15.01 7.38
N LEU A 32 -8.24 14.39 8.40
CA LEU A 32 -8.28 14.91 9.77
C LEU A 32 -7.40 16.14 9.97
N ALA A 33 -6.24 16.21 9.31
CA ALA A 33 -5.28 17.29 9.52
C ALA A 33 -5.88 18.71 9.34
N PRO A 34 -6.65 19.03 8.29
CA PRO A 34 -7.23 20.35 8.11
C PRO A 34 -8.30 20.73 9.16
N PHE A 35 -8.90 19.76 9.87
CA PHE A 35 -9.86 20.06 10.95
C PHE A 35 -9.18 20.58 12.21
N PHE A 36 -7.92 20.19 12.43
CA PHE A 36 -7.16 20.62 13.61
C PHE A 36 -6.30 21.85 13.30
N VAL A 37 -5.67 21.90 12.11
CA VAL A 37 -4.75 22.97 11.72
C VAL A 37 -5.52 23.96 10.81
N ASN A 38 -6.24 24.88 11.43
CA ASN A 38 -7.11 25.83 10.70
C ASN A 38 -6.77 27.32 10.98
N ASN A 39 -5.91 27.61 11.97
CA ASN A 39 -5.62 28.97 12.41
C ASN A 39 -4.15 29.35 12.18
N THR A 40 -3.92 30.36 11.35
CA THR A 40 -2.58 30.90 11.07
C THR A 40 -1.90 31.56 12.27
N HIS A 41 -2.62 31.81 13.37
CA HIS A 41 -2.10 32.48 14.58
C HIS A 41 -1.69 31.53 15.71
N HIS A 42 -2.12 30.26 15.69
CA HIS A 42 -1.88 29.26 16.74
C HIS A 42 -1.33 27.93 16.21
N GLU A 43 -0.58 27.96 15.11
CA GLU A 43 -0.06 26.77 14.41
C GLU A 43 0.60 25.73 15.33
N LYS A 44 1.33 26.19 16.38
CA LYS A 44 1.99 25.25 17.31
C LYS A 44 0.99 24.53 18.23
N GLU A 45 -0.05 25.20 18.66
CA GLU A 45 -1.10 24.62 19.51
C GLU A 45 -1.95 23.64 18.68
N ASP A 46 -2.36 24.05 17.49
CA ASP A 46 -3.12 23.23 16.55
C ASP A 46 -2.39 21.94 16.16
N VAL A 47 -1.09 22.03 15.87
CA VAL A 47 -0.25 20.85 15.60
C VAL A 47 -0.12 19.94 16.82
N ASN A 48 0.02 20.51 18.01
CA ASN A 48 0.07 19.72 19.24
C ASN A 48 -1.25 18.96 19.48
N ASP A 49 -2.38 19.62 19.28
CA ASP A 49 -3.71 18.99 19.43
C ASP A 49 -3.91 17.87 18.40
N LEU A 50 -3.45 18.06 17.15
CA LEU A 50 -3.44 17.01 16.14
C LEU A 50 -2.60 15.80 16.57
N LEU A 51 -1.40 16.03 17.11
CA LEU A 51 -0.52 14.95 17.59
C LEU A 51 -1.13 14.20 18.77
N VAL A 52 -1.75 14.92 19.71
CA VAL A 52 -2.45 14.32 20.86
C VAL A 52 -3.64 13.49 20.38
N ALA A 53 -4.44 13.99 19.42
CA ALA A 53 -5.55 13.24 18.85
C ALA A 53 -5.08 11.94 18.17
N HIS A 54 -4.00 11.99 17.38
CA HIS A 54 -3.41 10.80 16.76
C HIS A 54 -2.90 9.81 17.83
N ALA A 55 -2.24 10.28 18.87
CA ALA A 55 -1.76 9.43 19.97
C ALA A 55 -2.92 8.73 20.69
N LEU A 56 -4.02 9.46 20.97
CA LEU A 56 -5.22 8.89 21.58
C LEU A 56 -5.87 7.83 20.69
N ILE A 57 -6.06 8.11 19.41
CA ILE A 57 -6.64 7.14 18.46
C ILE A 57 -5.76 5.89 18.39
N ALA A 58 -4.44 6.05 18.25
CA ALA A 58 -3.50 4.93 18.20
C ALA A 58 -3.56 4.09 19.48
N THR A 59 -3.64 4.73 20.66
CA THR A 59 -3.75 4.04 21.93
C THR A 59 -5.06 3.25 22.03
N ILE A 60 -6.19 3.88 21.71
CA ILE A 60 -7.52 3.23 21.77
C ILE A 60 -7.56 2.01 20.84
N VAL A 61 -7.00 2.10 19.62
CA VAL A 61 -6.97 0.99 18.67
C VAL A 61 -5.99 -0.12 19.09
N SER A 62 -4.89 0.24 19.75
CA SER A 62 -3.87 -0.73 20.19
C SER A 62 -4.34 -1.61 21.37
N ILE A 63 -5.16 -1.07 22.28
CA ILE A 63 -5.63 -1.81 23.44
C ILE A 63 -6.37 -3.11 23.09
N PRO A 64 -7.39 -3.10 22.17
CA PRO A 64 -8.06 -4.33 21.76
C PRO A 64 -7.11 -5.36 21.10
N ILE A 65 -6.12 -4.89 20.34
CA ILE A 65 -5.12 -5.76 19.72
C ILE A 65 -4.33 -6.51 20.79
N LEU A 66 -3.85 -5.79 21.81
CA LEU A 66 -3.08 -6.39 22.92
C LEU A 66 -3.89 -7.40 23.74
N ILE A 67 -5.21 -7.20 23.85
CA ILE A 67 -6.08 -8.06 24.67
C ILE A 67 -6.58 -9.27 23.87
N PHE A 68 -7.01 -9.08 22.62
CA PHE A 68 -7.74 -10.07 21.86
C PHE A 68 -6.90 -10.78 20.78
N TYR A 69 -5.67 -10.30 20.50
CA TYR A 69 -4.85 -10.91 19.47
C TYR A 69 -4.45 -12.33 19.84
N LYS A 70 -4.78 -13.28 18.95
CA LYS A 70 -4.32 -14.66 19.01
C LYS A 70 -3.34 -14.91 17.87
N GLU A 71 -2.18 -15.44 18.16
CA GLU A 71 -1.14 -15.72 17.17
C GLU A 71 -1.56 -16.80 16.16
N ARG A 72 -2.47 -17.70 16.56
CA ARG A 72 -2.85 -18.90 15.79
C ARG A 72 -4.34 -19.16 15.84
N PRO A 73 -4.95 -19.60 14.73
CA PRO A 73 -6.32 -20.09 14.75
C PRO A 73 -6.41 -21.45 15.50
N GLU A 74 -7.53 -21.71 16.12
CA GLU A 74 -7.81 -23.00 16.80
C GLU A 74 -7.94 -24.15 15.79
N HIS A 75 -8.43 -23.84 14.59
CA HIS A 75 -8.55 -24.77 13.47
C HIS A 75 -7.86 -24.19 12.24
N PHE A 76 -6.98 -24.95 11.60
CA PHE A 76 -6.28 -24.50 10.39
C PHE A 76 -7.22 -24.55 9.19
N PRO A 77 -7.28 -23.48 8.37
CA PRO A 77 -8.15 -23.43 7.19
C PRO A 77 -7.67 -24.30 6.03
N SER A 78 -6.37 -24.70 6.01
CA SER A 78 -5.79 -25.54 4.96
C SER A 78 -4.64 -26.40 5.48
N GLU A 79 -4.33 -27.50 4.78
CA GLU A 79 -3.15 -28.33 5.08
C GLU A 79 -1.84 -27.58 4.83
N ALA A 80 -1.83 -26.66 3.86
CA ALA A 80 -0.69 -25.77 3.58
C ALA A 80 -0.38 -24.88 4.79
N ALA A 81 -1.39 -24.30 5.44
CA ALA A 81 -1.23 -23.52 6.66
C ALA A 81 -0.62 -24.34 7.81
N LYS A 82 -1.01 -25.62 7.93
CA LYS A 82 -0.46 -26.55 8.93
C LYS A 82 1.00 -26.91 8.65
N ASN A 83 1.36 -27.13 7.39
CA ASN A 83 2.71 -27.49 6.98
C ASN A 83 3.70 -26.33 7.11
N THR A 84 3.28 -25.10 6.83
CA THR A 84 4.11 -23.90 7.00
C THR A 84 4.54 -23.71 8.45
N GLN A 85 3.77 -24.17 9.41
CA GLN A 85 4.08 -24.06 10.83
C GLN A 85 5.20 -24.99 11.30
N ASN A 86 5.37 -26.14 10.64
CA ASN A 86 6.41 -27.13 10.98
C ASN A 86 7.78 -26.81 10.37
N THR A 87 7.85 -25.81 9.48
CA THR A 87 9.09 -25.38 8.85
C THR A 87 9.92 -24.59 9.85
N LYS A 88 11.10 -25.08 10.21
CA LYS A 88 12.02 -24.38 11.11
C LYS A 88 12.47 -23.09 10.42
N PHE A 89 12.10 -21.96 11.02
CA PHE A 89 12.54 -20.65 10.58
C PHE A 89 14.07 -20.52 10.65
N ASN A 90 14.71 -20.27 9.52
CA ASN A 90 16.14 -19.98 9.44
C ASN A 90 16.34 -18.73 8.59
N PHE A 91 16.40 -17.59 9.26
CA PHE A 91 16.47 -16.27 8.64
C PHE A 91 17.55 -16.17 7.53
N MET A 92 18.77 -16.61 7.83
CA MET A 92 19.88 -16.47 6.89
C MET A 92 19.73 -17.37 5.66
N LYS A 93 19.17 -18.56 5.85
CA LYS A 93 18.88 -19.50 4.76
C LYS A 93 17.78 -18.93 3.87
N ASP A 94 16.69 -18.47 4.48
CA ASP A 94 15.53 -17.94 3.76
C ASP A 94 15.91 -16.70 2.95
N VAL A 95 16.66 -15.75 3.52
CA VAL A 95 17.17 -14.57 2.78
C VAL A 95 18.05 -14.97 1.60
N ARG A 96 18.93 -15.96 1.81
CA ARG A 96 19.80 -16.45 0.74
C ARG A 96 19.00 -17.09 -0.41
N GLU A 97 17.97 -17.86 -0.08
CA GLU A 97 17.07 -18.45 -1.09
C GLU A 97 16.31 -17.39 -1.86
N LEU A 98 15.83 -16.35 -1.19
CA LEU A 98 15.14 -15.22 -1.82
C LEU A 98 16.06 -14.48 -2.81
N VAL A 99 17.25 -14.11 -2.39
CA VAL A 99 18.21 -13.38 -3.25
C VAL A 99 18.73 -14.24 -4.39
N ALA A 100 18.82 -15.56 -4.21
CA ALA A 100 19.23 -16.49 -5.25
C ALA A 100 18.16 -16.69 -6.35
N ASN A 101 16.90 -16.32 -6.09
CA ASN A 101 15.83 -16.42 -7.08
C ASN A 101 15.78 -15.15 -7.96
N PRO A 102 16.20 -15.20 -9.22
CA PRO A 102 16.25 -14.02 -10.08
C PRO A 102 14.85 -13.40 -10.33
N ASN A 103 13.79 -14.22 -10.37
CA ASN A 103 12.45 -13.72 -10.56
C ASN A 103 11.98 -12.90 -9.34
N TYR A 104 12.36 -13.33 -8.15
CA TYR A 104 12.08 -12.58 -6.92
C TYR A 104 12.85 -11.25 -6.88
N VAL A 105 14.11 -11.24 -7.31
CA VAL A 105 14.89 -10.00 -7.39
C VAL A 105 14.25 -9.01 -8.37
N TRP A 106 13.80 -9.48 -9.53
CA TRP A 106 13.11 -8.61 -10.50
C TRP A 106 11.79 -8.03 -9.95
N ILE A 107 10.95 -8.85 -9.31
CA ILE A 107 9.71 -8.33 -8.72
C ILE A 107 10.01 -7.33 -7.60
N THR A 108 11.05 -7.58 -6.79
CA THR A 108 11.49 -6.66 -5.74
C THR A 108 11.91 -5.31 -6.32
N MET A 109 12.68 -5.29 -7.40
CA MET A 109 13.07 -4.03 -8.08
C MET A 109 11.86 -3.27 -8.64
N VAL A 110 10.93 -3.97 -9.29
CA VAL A 110 9.70 -3.35 -9.82
C VAL A 110 8.84 -2.79 -8.67
N PHE A 111 8.64 -3.58 -7.63
CA PHE A 111 7.89 -3.16 -6.46
C PHE A 111 8.52 -1.94 -5.79
N ALA A 112 9.83 -1.98 -5.50
CA ALA A 112 10.55 -0.88 -4.89
C ALA A 112 10.45 0.43 -5.72
N SER A 113 10.56 0.32 -7.05
CA SER A 113 10.45 1.48 -7.93
C SER A 113 9.04 2.10 -7.88
N LEU A 114 7.99 1.30 -8.02
CA LEU A 114 6.61 1.79 -8.03
C LEU A 114 6.16 2.25 -6.64
N TYR A 115 6.52 1.50 -5.59
CA TYR A 115 6.21 1.89 -4.22
C TYR A 115 6.96 3.15 -3.81
N GLY A 116 8.22 3.31 -4.26
CA GLY A 116 8.98 4.55 -4.10
C GLY A 116 8.31 5.75 -4.76
N VAL A 117 7.77 5.60 -5.98
CA VAL A 117 6.98 6.66 -6.63
C VAL A 117 5.71 6.98 -5.83
N TYR A 118 5.00 5.96 -5.34
CA TYR A 118 3.81 6.14 -4.50
C TYR A 118 4.12 6.93 -3.22
N THR A 119 5.14 6.53 -2.48
CA THR A 119 5.52 7.19 -1.23
C THR A 119 6.08 8.60 -1.45
N SER A 120 6.86 8.79 -2.51
CA SER A 120 7.39 10.10 -2.89
C SER A 120 6.28 11.09 -3.26
N LEU A 121 5.27 10.66 -4.01
CA LEU A 121 4.10 11.50 -4.30
C LEU A 121 3.33 11.85 -3.04
N GLY A 122 3.08 10.89 -2.16
CA GLY A 122 2.40 11.14 -0.89
C GLY A 122 3.13 12.15 0.00
N ALA A 123 4.47 12.11 0.01
CA ALA A 123 5.30 13.02 0.81
C ALA A 123 5.50 14.40 0.15
N LEU A 124 5.59 14.45 -1.19
CA LEU A 124 6.01 15.63 -1.94
C LEU A 124 4.87 16.32 -2.69
N ILE A 125 3.62 15.86 -2.55
CA ILE A 125 2.49 16.43 -3.30
C ILE A 125 2.36 17.93 -3.08
N ASN A 126 2.48 18.41 -1.84
CA ASN A 126 2.39 19.83 -1.49
C ASN A 126 3.51 20.66 -2.15
N PRO A 127 4.82 20.39 -1.91
CA PRO A 127 5.88 21.16 -2.58
C PRO A 127 5.88 20.99 -4.11
N LEU A 128 5.34 19.89 -4.64
CA LEU A 128 5.25 19.67 -6.08
C LEU A 128 4.24 20.61 -6.75
N VAL A 129 3.09 20.83 -6.13
CA VAL A 129 1.99 21.61 -6.74
C VAL A 129 1.99 23.09 -6.33
N GLN A 130 2.65 23.45 -5.22
CA GLN A 130 2.75 24.81 -4.72
C GLN A 130 3.21 25.84 -5.79
N PRO A 131 4.22 25.57 -6.66
CA PRO A 131 4.64 26.49 -7.70
C PRO A 131 3.57 26.78 -8.75
N TYR A 132 2.54 25.94 -8.86
CA TYR A 132 1.45 26.04 -9.84
C TYR A 132 0.17 26.64 -9.25
N LYS A 133 0.30 27.40 -8.15
CA LYS A 133 -0.79 28.16 -7.49
C LYS A 133 -1.92 27.30 -6.88
N PHE A 134 -1.69 26.03 -6.60
CA PHE A 134 -2.61 25.22 -5.83
C PHE A 134 -2.50 25.55 -4.34
N ASP A 135 -3.63 25.66 -3.68
CA ASP A 135 -3.71 25.93 -2.24
C ASP A 135 -3.54 24.62 -1.43
N THR A 136 -3.30 24.75 -0.13
CA THR A 136 -3.13 23.59 0.79
C THR A 136 -4.38 22.72 0.84
N SER A 137 -5.56 23.33 0.70
CA SER A 137 -6.82 22.59 0.58
C SER A 137 -6.89 21.75 -0.69
N ASP A 138 -6.40 22.27 -1.83
CA ASP A 138 -6.33 21.54 -3.09
C ASP A 138 -5.41 20.34 -2.99
N CYS A 139 -4.25 20.49 -2.31
CA CYS A 139 -3.33 19.39 -2.05
C CYS A 139 -3.98 18.24 -1.27
N SER A 140 -4.82 18.56 -0.29
CA SER A 140 -5.53 17.57 0.50
C SER A 140 -6.55 16.80 -0.34
N VAL A 141 -7.28 17.50 -1.23
CA VAL A 141 -8.22 16.89 -2.16
C VAL A 141 -7.48 15.97 -3.14
N ILE A 142 -6.41 16.47 -3.78
CA ILE A 142 -5.58 15.70 -4.72
C ILE A 142 -5.03 14.44 -4.06
N GLY A 143 -4.48 14.55 -2.84
CA GLY A 143 -3.98 13.41 -2.09
C GLY A 143 -5.07 12.39 -1.74
N ALA A 144 -6.24 12.85 -1.30
CA ALA A 144 -7.39 11.99 -1.01
C ALA A 144 -7.92 11.29 -2.26
N THR A 145 -8.03 12.00 -3.38
CA THR A 145 -8.42 11.44 -4.68
C THR A 145 -7.44 10.37 -5.14
N PHE A 146 -6.13 10.63 -5.03
CA PHE A 146 -5.07 9.68 -5.37
C PHE A 146 -5.23 8.36 -4.61
N ILE A 147 -5.37 8.42 -3.28
CA ILE A 147 -5.44 7.21 -2.46
C ILE A 147 -6.79 6.52 -2.63
N THR A 148 -7.90 7.28 -2.70
CA THR A 148 -9.24 6.70 -2.86
C THR A 148 -9.38 5.95 -4.17
N SER A 149 -8.94 6.54 -5.29
CA SER A 149 -8.92 5.86 -6.59
C SER A 149 -8.02 4.63 -6.57
N GLY A 150 -6.89 4.71 -5.88
CA GLY A 150 -5.98 3.59 -5.70
C GLY A 150 -6.56 2.44 -4.88
N LEU A 151 -7.38 2.73 -3.85
CA LEU A 151 -8.12 1.70 -3.14
C LEU A 151 -9.09 0.97 -4.08
N VAL A 152 -9.85 1.72 -4.89
CA VAL A 152 -10.74 1.13 -5.90
C VAL A 152 -9.94 0.25 -6.88
N GLY A 153 -8.81 0.76 -7.37
CA GLY A 153 -7.90 0.00 -8.23
C GLY A 153 -7.38 -1.28 -7.57
N SER A 154 -6.99 -1.20 -6.29
CA SER A 154 -6.48 -2.35 -5.54
C SER A 154 -7.54 -3.44 -5.36
N PHE A 155 -8.78 -3.09 -5.05
CA PHE A 155 -9.89 -4.06 -5.01
C PHE A 155 -10.16 -4.66 -6.39
N PHE A 156 -10.17 -3.84 -7.44
CA PHE A 156 -10.40 -4.31 -8.80
C PHE A 156 -9.32 -5.30 -9.25
N PHE A 157 -8.05 -4.95 -9.09
CA PHE A 157 -6.94 -5.83 -9.49
C PHE A 157 -6.77 -7.03 -8.55
N GLY A 158 -7.08 -6.90 -7.26
CA GLY A 158 -7.12 -8.02 -6.33
C GLY A 158 -8.16 -9.06 -6.75
N PHE A 159 -9.39 -8.61 -7.05
CA PHE A 159 -10.44 -9.50 -7.57
C PHE A 159 -10.07 -10.14 -8.91
N LEU A 160 -9.45 -9.37 -9.81
CA LEU A 160 -8.98 -9.88 -11.09
C LEU A 160 -7.91 -10.97 -10.90
N LEU A 161 -7.04 -10.79 -9.92
CA LEU A 161 -5.99 -11.73 -9.58
C LEU A 161 -6.56 -13.05 -9.05
N ASP A 162 -7.52 -13.00 -8.13
CA ASP A 162 -8.21 -14.17 -7.59
C ASP A 162 -8.90 -14.97 -8.70
N LYS A 163 -9.55 -14.26 -9.63
CA LYS A 163 -10.31 -14.89 -10.71
C LYS A 163 -9.44 -15.56 -11.79
N TYR A 164 -8.34 -14.91 -12.17
CA TYR A 164 -7.54 -15.34 -13.32
C TYR A 164 -6.17 -15.91 -12.94
N GLN A 165 -5.66 -15.65 -11.73
CA GLN A 165 -4.36 -16.10 -11.22
C GLN A 165 -3.16 -15.78 -12.15
N LYS A 166 -3.28 -14.71 -12.95
CA LYS A 166 -2.26 -14.27 -13.91
C LYS A 166 -1.45 -13.09 -13.37
N TYR A 167 -0.63 -13.35 -12.37
CA TYR A 167 0.17 -12.33 -11.66
C TYR A 167 0.98 -11.43 -12.58
N LEU A 168 1.75 -12.00 -13.52
CA LEU A 168 2.58 -11.26 -14.47
C LEU A 168 1.78 -10.33 -15.38
N LEU A 169 0.58 -10.76 -15.82
CA LEU A 169 -0.28 -9.94 -16.66
C LEU A 169 -0.79 -8.73 -15.90
N VAL A 170 -1.31 -8.96 -14.69
CA VAL A 170 -1.80 -7.89 -13.81
C VAL A 170 -0.68 -6.91 -13.48
N LEU A 171 0.50 -7.42 -13.12
CA LEU A 171 1.66 -6.58 -12.84
C LEU A 171 2.05 -5.71 -14.05
N ARG A 172 2.07 -6.27 -15.26
CA ARG A 172 2.34 -5.50 -16.48
C ARG A 172 1.32 -4.39 -16.71
N ILE A 173 0.03 -4.66 -16.52
CA ILE A 173 -1.03 -3.65 -16.65
C ILE A 173 -0.82 -2.52 -15.64
N VAL A 174 -0.53 -2.86 -14.39
CA VAL A 174 -0.22 -1.90 -13.32
C VAL A 174 0.98 -1.04 -13.69
N CYS A 175 2.09 -1.65 -14.14
CA CYS A 175 3.30 -0.92 -14.54
C CYS A 175 3.05 0.03 -15.72
N PHE A 176 2.41 -0.46 -16.79
CA PHE A 176 2.13 0.36 -17.97
C PHE A 176 1.14 1.49 -17.66
N GLY A 177 0.08 1.19 -16.91
CA GLY A 177 -0.89 2.21 -16.49
C GLY A 177 -0.25 3.31 -15.67
N THR A 178 0.61 2.95 -14.70
CA THR A 178 1.37 3.92 -13.90
C THR A 178 2.33 4.74 -14.77
N LEU A 179 3.04 4.11 -15.70
CA LEU A 179 3.95 4.80 -16.63
C LEU A 179 3.20 5.84 -17.47
N PHE A 180 2.07 5.45 -18.08
CA PHE A 180 1.27 6.38 -18.87
C PHE A 180 0.74 7.53 -18.02
N ALA A 181 0.16 7.25 -16.85
CA ALA A 181 -0.33 8.29 -15.95
C ALA A 181 0.80 9.25 -15.54
N SER A 182 1.99 8.74 -15.22
CA SER A 182 3.16 9.55 -14.87
C SER A 182 3.59 10.47 -16.01
N LEU A 183 3.56 10.00 -17.26
CA LEU A 183 3.87 10.84 -18.42
C LEU A 183 2.84 11.96 -18.58
N PHE A 184 1.56 11.68 -18.33
CA PHE A 184 0.51 12.71 -18.41
C PHE A 184 0.63 13.78 -17.31
N VAL A 185 1.28 13.50 -16.17
CA VAL A 185 1.57 14.52 -15.14
C VAL A 185 2.34 15.70 -15.74
N PHE A 186 3.31 15.46 -16.62
CA PHE A 186 4.07 16.53 -17.29
C PHE A 186 3.22 17.43 -18.18
N LEU A 187 2.06 16.98 -18.61
CA LEU A 187 1.13 17.76 -19.43
C LEU A 187 0.05 18.44 -18.58
N THR A 188 -0.43 17.79 -17.53
CA THR A 188 -1.55 18.28 -16.72
C THR A 188 -1.11 19.24 -15.62
N LEU A 189 0.07 19.03 -15.02
CA LEU A 189 0.57 19.91 -13.96
C LEU A 189 0.83 21.35 -14.44
N PRO A 190 1.50 21.59 -15.60
CA PRO A 190 1.75 22.95 -16.10
C PRO A 190 0.49 23.69 -16.57
N SER A 191 -0.64 22.99 -16.75
CA SER A 191 -1.88 23.63 -17.18
C SER A 191 -2.50 24.56 -16.11
N GLU A 192 -2.01 24.49 -14.88
CA GLU A 192 -2.56 25.23 -13.70
C GLU A 192 -4.07 24.99 -13.49
N GLN A 193 -4.64 23.92 -14.08
CA GLN A 193 -6.05 23.56 -13.95
C GLN A 193 -6.19 22.38 -13.01
N MET A 194 -6.94 22.55 -11.92
CA MET A 194 -7.13 21.53 -10.90
C MET A 194 -7.79 20.27 -11.47
N ILE A 195 -8.87 20.40 -12.24
CA ILE A 195 -9.68 19.26 -12.69
C ILE A 195 -8.88 18.27 -13.57
N PRO A 196 -8.18 18.69 -14.64
CA PRO A 196 -7.39 17.74 -15.45
C PRO A 196 -6.27 17.09 -14.66
N PHE A 197 -5.65 17.83 -13.74
CA PHE A 197 -4.59 17.31 -12.90
C PHE A 197 -5.12 16.28 -11.90
N ASP A 198 -6.23 16.56 -11.21
CA ASP A 198 -6.86 15.65 -10.25
C ASP A 198 -7.33 14.35 -10.91
N ILE A 199 -7.94 14.44 -12.11
CA ILE A 199 -8.31 13.26 -12.90
C ILE A 199 -7.07 12.40 -13.22
N ASN A 200 -5.97 13.03 -13.63
CA ASN A 200 -4.74 12.30 -13.95
C ASN A 200 -4.13 11.64 -12.71
N ILE A 201 -4.13 12.33 -11.58
CA ILE A 201 -3.69 11.79 -10.30
C ILE A 201 -4.58 10.64 -9.83
N ALA A 202 -5.90 10.72 -10.07
CA ALA A 202 -6.82 9.62 -9.82
C ALA A 202 -6.47 8.39 -10.66
N VAL A 203 -6.22 8.56 -11.96
CA VAL A 203 -5.79 7.47 -12.85
C VAL A 203 -4.46 6.88 -12.38
N MET A 204 -3.52 7.73 -11.98
CA MET A 204 -2.24 7.27 -11.45
C MET A 204 -2.41 6.47 -10.17
N GLY A 205 -3.23 6.93 -9.22
CA GLY A 205 -3.56 6.21 -8.00
C GLY A 205 -4.16 4.84 -8.29
N PHE A 206 -5.14 4.79 -9.20
CA PHE A 206 -5.83 3.56 -9.61
C PHE A 206 -4.88 2.46 -10.11
N PHE A 207 -3.78 2.84 -10.78
CA PHE A 207 -2.81 1.86 -11.27
C PHE A 207 -1.66 1.61 -10.29
N ILE A 208 -1.22 2.59 -9.49
CA ILE A 208 -0.02 2.43 -8.67
C ILE A 208 -0.28 1.67 -7.36
N LEU A 209 -1.39 1.94 -6.66
CA LEU A 209 -1.65 1.31 -5.36
C LEU A 209 -1.82 -0.22 -5.44
N PRO A 210 -2.41 -0.80 -6.49
CA PRO A 210 -2.50 -2.26 -6.64
C PRO A 210 -1.16 -2.98 -6.56
N ILE A 211 -0.03 -2.29 -6.75
CA ILE A 211 1.30 -2.91 -6.62
C ILE A 211 1.49 -3.56 -5.24
N ILE A 212 0.87 -3.00 -4.19
CA ILE A 212 1.01 -3.52 -2.83
C ILE A 212 0.43 -4.93 -2.72
N PRO A 213 -0.89 -5.16 -2.89
CA PRO A 213 -1.46 -6.50 -2.79
C PRO A 213 -0.99 -7.44 -3.89
N VAL A 214 -0.84 -6.97 -5.14
CA VAL A 214 -0.38 -7.78 -6.26
C VAL A 214 1.08 -8.21 -6.08
N GLY A 215 1.93 -7.28 -5.66
CA GLY A 215 3.35 -7.55 -5.41
C GLY A 215 3.54 -8.55 -4.26
N PHE A 216 2.81 -8.40 -3.17
CA PHE A 216 2.85 -9.32 -2.03
C PHE A 216 2.37 -10.72 -2.42
N SER A 217 1.22 -10.82 -3.07
CA SER A 217 0.70 -12.11 -3.50
C SER A 217 1.63 -12.81 -4.49
N PHE A 218 2.19 -12.05 -5.44
CA PHE A 218 3.12 -12.62 -6.41
C PHE A 218 4.47 -13.00 -5.79
N SER A 219 4.96 -12.24 -4.80
CA SER A 219 6.19 -12.58 -4.08
C SER A 219 6.05 -13.91 -3.33
N ILE A 220 4.92 -14.15 -2.68
CA ILE A 220 4.61 -15.39 -1.98
C ILE A 220 4.61 -16.58 -2.96
N GLU A 221 3.93 -16.44 -4.09
CA GLU A 221 3.87 -17.48 -5.13
C GLU A 221 5.26 -17.86 -5.67
N LEU A 222 6.13 -16.85 -5.89
CA LEU A 222 7.48 -17.07 -6.42
C LEU A 222 8.45 -17.70 -5.42
N THR A 223 8.19 -17.54 -4.15
CA THR A 223 9.16 -17.88 -3.08
C THR A 223 8.75 -19.09 -2.24
N PHE A 224 7.60 -19.71 -2.54
CA PHE A 224 7.21 -20.94 -1.84
C PHE A 224 8.37 -21.97 -1.85
N PRO A 225 8.75 -22.59 -0.71
CA PRO A 225 8.07 -22.62 0.59
C PRO A 225 8.57 -21.60 1.63
N VAL A 226 9.27 -20.53 1.25
CA VAL A 226 9.70 -19.48 2.18
C VAL A 226 8.44 -18.80 2.79
N SER A 227 8.54 -18.41 4.06
CA SER A 227 7.39 -17.81 4.75
C SER A 227 6.99 -16.47 4.13
N GLU A 228 5.67 -16.22 4.09
CA GLU A 228 5.06 -14.94 3.64
C GLU A 228 5.71 -13.73 4.32
N ALA A 229 5.93 -13.81 5.64
CA ALA A 229 6.54 -12.74 6.41
C ALA A 229 7.96 -12.40 5.95
N MET A 230 8.75 -13.40 5.59
CA MET A 230 10.11 -13.20 5.07
C MET A 230 10.09 -12.63 3.67
N SER A 231 9.28 -13.18 2.77
CA SER A 231 9.18 -12.74 1.40
C SER A 231 8.72 -11.27 1.32
N ASN A 232 7.61 -10.95 1.98
CA ASN A 232 7.06 -9.59 1.99
C ASN A 232 7.92 -8.61 2.82
N GLY A 233 8.56 -9.10 3.91
CA GLY A 233 9.48 -8.29 4.72
C GLY A 233 10.72 -7.85 3.96
N VAL A 234 11.30 -8.75 3.17
CA VAL A 234 12.48 -8.42 2.34
C VAL A 234 12.11 -7.48 1.21
N ILE A 235 10.97 -7.67 0.54
CA ILE A 235 10.50 -6.77 -0.52
C ILE A 235 10.27 -5.34 0.03
N MET A 236 9.68 -5.21 1.23
CA MET A 236 9.46 -3.92 1.89
C MET A 236 10.75 -3.27 2.41
N LEU A 237 11.79 -4.06 2.70
CA LEU A 237 13.07 -3.52 3.13
C LEU A 237 13.77 -2.71 2.01
N PHE A 238 13.53 -3.09 0.75
CA PHE A 238 14.13 -2.44 -0.41
C PHE A 238 13.22 -1.37 -1.05
N SER A 239 12.02 -1.16 -0.56
CA SER A 239 11.04 -0.19 -1.04
C SER A 239 10.98 1.06 -0.18
#